data_0f145e071a6e1b1914a7f97e68d8d937
#
_entry.id   0f145e071a6e1b1914a7f97e68d8d937
#
_cell.length_a   1.000
_cell.length_b   1.000
_cell.length_c   1.000
_cell.angle_alpha   90.00
_cell.angle_beta   90.00
_cell.angle_gamma   90.00
#
_symmetry.space_group_name_H-M   'P 1'
#
loop_
_entity.id
_entity.type
_entity.pdbx_description
1 polymer ?
#
loop_
_entity_poly.entity_id
_entity_poly.type
_entity_poly.pdbx_seq_one_letter_code
_entity_poly.pdbx_strand_id
1 'polypeptide(L)'
;MIQSIRSVLAIPAAYQLWWTVVGGPAQATVLVNEYVQPAVGARIFEIGCGPGTIVRYLPPSEYLGFDLSSRYIALARRRFPKAQFICERVSQFSLNKERNFDVALALGIVHHLDDAEARQLFQIAYNALRPGGKLVTIDGVWTDCQSSAARWLLARDRGEHIRSEPEYVGIASQVFSNVRPSVRHDLLRIPYTHLILECLR
;
A
#
# COMPACT_ATOMS: atom_id res chain seq x y z
N MET A 1 -12.41 -3.29 -25.12
CA MET A 1 -11.56 -4.36 -24.57
C MET A 1 -10.89 -3.98 -23.23
N ILE A 2 -10.35 -2.77 -23.04
CA ILE A 2 -9.65 -2.34 -21.80
C ILE A 2 -10.61 -2.18 -20.61
N GLN A 3 -11.82 -1.64 -20.80
CA GLN A 3 -12.85 -1.57 -19.75
C GLN A 3 -13.26 -2.97 -19.23
N SER A 4 -13.22 -3.99 -20.08
CA SER A 4 -13.54 -5.37 -19.73
C SER A 4 -12.50 -6.00 -18.78
N ILE A 5 -11.21 -5.69 -18.95
CA ILE A 5 -10.15 -6.19 -18.05
C ILE A 5 -10.22 -5.49 -16.69
N ARG A 6 -10.49 -4.18 -16.66
CA ARG A 6 -10.67 -3.42 -15.40
C ARG A 6 -11.84 -3.94 -14.57
N SER A 7 -12.94 -4.34 -15.20
CA SER A 7 -14.10 -4.90 -14.51
C SER A 7 -13.84 -6.32 -13.98
N VAL A 8 -13.09 -7.15 -14.70
CA VAL A 8 -12.74 -8.52 -14.27
C VAL A 8 -11.79 -8.47 -13.07
N LEU A 9 -10.82 -7.56 -13.04
CA LEU A 9 -9.91 -7.39 -11.90
C LEU A 9 -10.59 -6.74 -10.67
N ALA A 10 -11.81 -6.24 -10.79
CA ALA A 10 -12.62 -5.85 -9.64
C ALA A 10 -13.18 -7.07 -8.88
N ILE A 11 -13.12 -8.28 -9.47
CA ILE A 11 -13.49 -9.53 -8.81
C ILE A 11 -12.28 -9.98 -7.97
N PRO A 12 -12.43 -10.15 -6.63
CA PRO A 12 -11.30 -10.45 -5.75
C PRO A 12 -10.49 -11.70 -6.14
N ALA A 13 -11.14 -12.75 -6.64
CA ALA A 13 -10.47 -13.99 -7.08
C ALA A 13 -9.61 -13.77 -8.33
N ALA A 14 -10.13 -13.02 -9.32
CA ALA A 14 -9.41 -12.72 -10.54
C ALA A 14 -8.20 -11.81 -10.26
N TYR A 15 -8.37 -10.81 -9.40
CA TYR A 15 -7.27 -9.95 -8.95
C TYR A 15 -6.17 -10.77 -8.26
N GLN A 16 -6.53 -11.71 -7.38
CA GLN A 16 -5.55 -12.53 -6.67
C GLN A 16 -4.79 -13.48 -7.58
N LEU A 17 -5.50 -14.11 -8.55
CA LEU A 17 -4.84 -14.95 -9.54
C LEU A 17 -3.84 -14.12 -10.36
N TRP A 18 -4.26 -12.99 -10.89
CA TRP A 18 -3.39 -12.06 -11.62
C TRP A 18 -2.19 -11.63 -10.78
N TRP A 19 -2.42 -11.17 -9.54
CA TRP A 19 -1.36 -10.77 -8.61
C TRP A 19 -0.35 -11.89 -8.36
N THR A 20 -0.82 -13.14 -8.23
CA THR A 20 0.05 -14.30 -8.06
C THR A 20 0.90 -14.56 -9.32
N VAL A 21 0.29 -14.47 -10.49
CA VAL A 21 0.97 -14.71 -11.78
C VAL A 21 2.06 -13.67 -12.04
N VAL A 22 1.80 -12.40 -11.76
CA VAL A 22 2.76 -11.31 -11.98
C VAL A 22 3.88 -11.25 -10.94
N GLY A 23 3.87 -12.09 -9.92
CA GLY A 23 4.95 -12.18 -8.92
C GLY A 23 4.67 -11.48 -7.59
N GLY A 24 3.42 -11.08 -7.34
CA GLY A 24 3.02 -10.41 -6.11
C GLY A 24 3.44 -11.11 -4.80
N PRO A 25 3.41 -12.45 -4.70
CA PRO A 25 3.95 -13.15 -3.51
C PRO A 25 5.42 -12.86 -3.23
N ALA A 26 6.27 -12.83 -4.27
CA ALA A 26 7.67 -12.48 -4.13
C ALA A 26 7.86 -11.01 -3.75
N GLN A 27 7.10 -10.11 -4.38
CA GLN A 27 7.05 -8.69 -4.02
C GLN A 27 6.71 -8.49 -2.54
N ALA A 28 5.66 -9.15 -2.05
CA ALA A 28 5.25 -9.04 -0.65
C ALA A 28 6.35 -9.55 0.31
N THR A 29 7.03 -10.64 -0.04
CA THR A 29 8.14 -11.17 0.75
C THR A 29 9.31 -10.18 0.80
N VAL A 30 9.72 -9.62 -0.34
CA VAL A 30 10.76 -8.59 -0.42
C VAL A 30 10.36 -7.37 0.40
N LEU A 31 9.12 -6.89 0.21
CA LEU A 31 8.61 -5.72 0.93
C LEU A 31 8.68 -5.92 2.45
N VAL A 32 8.24 -7.07 2.94
CA VAL A 32 8.25 -7.37 4.38
C VAL A 32 9.68 -7.50 4.91
N ASN A 33 10.57 -8.19 4.20
CA ASN A 33 11.90 -8.50 4.68
C ASN A 33 12.89 -7.32 4.56
N GLU A 34 12.74 -6.47 3.54
CA GLU A 34 13.71 -5.39 3.26
C GLU A 34 13.23 -4.03 3.81
N TYR A 35 11.93 -3.76 3.79
CA TYR A 35 11.38 -2.43 4.09
C TYR A 35 10.51 -2.40 5.34
N VAL A 36 9.56 -3.33 5.49
CA VAL A 36 8.65 -3.33 6.65
C VAL A 36 9.38 -3.78 7.91
N GLN A 37 10.06 -4.90 7.85
CA GLN A 37 10.89 -5.49 8.93
C GLN A 37 10.20 -5.46 10.31
N PRO A 38 8.97 -5.95 10.44
CA PRO A 38 8.24 -5.84 11.69
C PRO A 38 8.79 -6.86 12.70
N ALA A 39 8.93 -6.45 13.95
CA ALA A 39 9.22 -7.36 15.03
C ALA A 39 8.04 -8.33 15.27
N VAL A 40 8.32 -9.49 15.87
CA VAL A 40 7.25 -10.38 16.37
C VAL A 40 6.47 -9.65 17.45
N GLY A 41 5.13 -9.67 17.34
CA GLY A 41 4.25 -8.93 18.24
C GLY A 41 4.07 -7.45 17.88
N ALA A 42 4.66 -6.97 16.77
CA ALA A 42 4.49 -5.60 16.34
C ALA A 42 3.01 -5.25 16.10
N ARG A 43 2.65 -4.01 16.38
CA ARG A 43 1.34 -3.43 16.05
C ARG A 43 1.39 -2.80 14.67
N ILE A 44 0.62 -3.33 13.74
CA ILE A 44 0.63 -2.94 12.32
C ILE A 44 -0.71 -2.34 11.93
N PHE A 45 -0.67 -1.20 11.27
CA PHE A 45 -1.83 -0.49 10.74
C PHE A 45 -1.72 -0.41 9.21
N GLU A 46 -2.74 -0.83 8.47
CA GLU A 46 -2.74 -0.76 7.02
C GLU A 46 -3.89 0.08 6.48
N ILE A 47 -3.55 1.06 5.65
CA ILE A 47 -4.47 1.96 4.94
C ILE A 47 -4.69 1.40 3.53
N GLY A 48 -5.96 1.13 3.18
CA GLY A 48 -6.28 0.48 1.90
C GLY A 48 -5.88 -0.98 1.87
N CYS A 49 -6.17 -1.72 2.94
CA CYS A 49 -5.69 -3.10 3.14
C CYS A 49 -6.24 -4.11 2.12
N GLY A 50 -7.23 -3.74 1.30
CA GLY A 50 -7.87 -4.65 0.37
C GLY A 50 -8.34 -5.94 1.04
N PRO A 51 -8.09 -7.12 0.45
CA PRO A 51 -8.44 -8.42 1.03
C PRO A 51 -7.44 -8.92 2.09
N GLY A 52 -6.61 -8.05 2.68
CA GLY A 52 -5.64 -8.35 3.72
C GLY A 52 -4.46 -9.21 3.25
N THR A 53 -4.06 -9.09 2.00
CA THR A 53 -3.09 -10.01 1.38
C THR A 53 -1.75 -10.02 2.08
N ILE A 54 -1.27 -8.86 2.58
CA ILE A 54 0.03 -8.73 3.25
C ILE A 54 0.11 -9.50 4.57
N VAL A 55 -1.03 -9.67 5.27
CA VAL A 55 -1.08 -10.34 6.59
C VAL A 55 -0.46 -11.73 6.57
N ARG A 56 -0.53 -12.44 5.45
CA ARG A 56 0.07 -13.78 5.27
C ARG A 56 1.59 -13.77 5.40
N TYR A 57 2.23 -12.65 5.09
CA TYR A 57 3.69 -12.50 5.01
C TYR A 57 4.28 -11.86 6.25
N LEU A 58 3.42 -11.30 7.12
CA LEU A 58 3.84 -10.70 8.38
C LEU A 58 4.13 -11.79 9.43
N PRO A 59 5.08 -11.58 10.34
CA PRO A 59 5.20 -12.42 11.53
C PRO A 59 3.95 -12.28 12.41
N PRO A 60 3.76 -13.10 13.44
CA PRO A 60 2.68 -12.91 14.42
C PRO A 60 2.68 -11.47 14.93
N SER A 61 1.58 -10.75 14.70
CA SER A 61 1.44 -9.31 14.94
C SER A 61 0.00 -8.94 15.29
N GLU A 62 -0.19 -7.80 15.96
CA GLU A 62 -1.49 -7.17 16.09
C GLU A 62 -1.75 -6.34 14.83
N TYR A 63 -2.75 -6.70 14.05
CA TYR A 63 -3.02 -6.06 12.78
C TYR A 63 -4.39 -5.41 12.74
N LEU A 64 -4.41 -4.15 12.29
CA LEU A 64 -5.61 -3.39 11.98
C LEU A 64 -5.50 -2.86 10.53
N GLY A 65 -6.45 -3.23 9.67
CA GLY A 65 -6.54 -2.69 8.32
C GLY A 65 -7.89 -2.04 8.05
N PHE A 66 -7.92 -1.04 7.19
CA PHE A 66 -9.18 -0.53 6.66
C PHE A 66 -9.14 -0.37 5.13
N ASP A 67 -10.31 -0.50 4.52
CA ASP A 67 -10.51 -0.35 3.08
C ASP A 67 -11.95 0.12 2.81
N LEU A 68 -12.16 0.86 1.73
CA LEU A 68 -13.50 1.32 1.33
C LEU A 68 -14.40 0.21 0.80
N SER A 69 -13.82 -0.92 0.34
CA SER A 69 -14.53 -2.01 -0.29
C SER A 69 -15.08 -3.00 0.75
N SER A 70 -16.37 -2.98 0.99
CA SER A 70 -17.03 -3.94 1.87
C SER A 70 -16.80 -5.40 1.44
N ARG A 71 -16.67 -5.65 0.13
CA ARG A 71 -16.36 -6.99 -0.41
C ARG A 71 -14.96 -7.45 -0.03
N TYR A 72 -13.95 -6.56 -0.11
CA TYR A 72 -12.59 -6.87 0.32
C TYR A 72 -12.52 -7.08 1.82
N ILE A 73 -13.17 -6.24 2.62
CA ILE A 73 -13.21 -6.37 4.08
C ILE A 73 -13.90 -7.68 4.50
N ALA A 74 -15.01 -8.06 3.86
CA ALA A 74 -15.66 -9.34 4.15
C ALA A 74 -14.74 -10.54 3.85
N LEU A 75 -13.97 -10.48 2.75
CA LEU A 75 -13.00 -11.50 2.40
C LEU A 75 -11.82 -11.52 3.38
N ALA A 76 -11.29 -10.36 3.76
CA ALA A 76 -10.19 -10.22 4.71
C ALA A 76 -10.54 -10.82 6.08
N ARG A 77 -11.72 -10.50 6.62
CA ARG A 77 -12.23 -11.06 7.89
C ARG A 77 -12.35 -12.59 7.87
N ARG A 78 -12.79 -13.14 6.73
CA ARG A 78 -12.88 -14.61 6.56
C ARG A 78 -11.53 -15.29 6.51
N ARG A 79 -10.51 -14.64 5.92
CA ARG A 79 -9.17 -15.20 5.73
C ARG A 79 -8.30 -15.08 6.96
N PHE A 80 -8.47 -13.98 7.70
CA PHE A 80 -7.63 -13.61 8.83
C PHE A 80 -8.49 -13.25 10.04
N PRO A 81 -9.17 -14.24 10.68
CA PRO A 81 -10.14 -13.97 11.75
C PRO A 81 -9.51 -13.40 13.03
N LYS A 82 -8.19 -13.47 13.17
CA LYS A 82 -7.45 -12.87 14.30
C LYS A 82 -7.06 -11.41 14.07
N ALA A 83 -7.13 -10.91 12.84
CA ALA A 83 -6.83 -9.53 12.48
C ALA A 83 -8.12 -8.67 12.49
N GLN A 84 -7.96 -7.38 12.71
CA GLN A 84 -9.07 -6.43 12.72
C GLN A 84 -9.17 -5.73 11.36
N PHE A 85 -10.41 -5.61 10.84
CA PHE A 85 -10.68 -4.95 9.56
C PHE A 85 -11.88 -4.04 9.66
N ILE A 86 -11.75 -2.80 9.16
CA ILE A 86 -12.78 -1.75 9.17
C ILE A 86 -13.13 -1.39 7.72
N CYS A 87 -14.42 -1.23 7.41
CA CYS A 87 -14.87 -0.74 6.11
C CYS A 87 -15.08 0.77 6.22
N GLU A 88 -14.14 1.56 5.68
CA GLU A 88 -14.15 3.03 5.78
C GLU A 88 -13.35 3.67 4.65
N ARG A 89 -13.64 4.94 4.34
CA ARG A 89 -12.86 5.75 3.38
C ARG A 89 -11.72 6.47 4.09
N VAL A 90 -10.63 6.75 3.37
CA VAL A 90 -9.51 7.56 3.88
C VAL A 90 -10.01 8.91 4.41
N SER A 91 -10.90 9.59 3.66
CA SER A 91 -11.45 10.89 4.02
C SER A 91 -12.34 10.90 5.28
N GLN A 92 -12.85 9.75 5.70
CA GLN A 92 -13.76 9.62 6.84
C GLN A 92 -13.10 8.90 8.02
N PHE A 93 -11.95 8.25 7.77
CA PHE A 93 -11.30 7.44 8.78
C PHE A 93 -10.74 8.30 9.92
N SER A 94 -11.11 7.96 11.14
CA SER A 94 -10.61 8.55 12.36
C SER A 94 -10.25 7.45 13.35
N LEU A 95 -8.99 7.47 13.80
CA LEU A 95 -8.56 6.59 14.89
C LEU A 95 -9.16 7.09 16.22
N ASN A 96 -10.27 6.49 16.62
CA ASN A 96 -10.85 6.67 17.95
C ASN A 96 -10.02 5.85 18.96
N LYS A 97 -9.05 6.48 19.60
CA LYS A 97 -8.15 5.95 20.64
C LYS A 97 -7.01 5.04 20.15
N GLU A 98 -5.87 5.26 20.83
CA GLU A 98 -4.60 4.50 20.76
C GLU A 98 -3.78 4.61 19.48
N ARG A 99 -3.07 5.68 19.41
CA ARG A 99 -1.88 5.91 18.60
C ARG A 99 -0.74 5.13 19.22
N ASN A 100 -0.27 4.07 18.65
CA ASN A 100 0.95 3.37 19.09
C ASN A 100 1.26 2.19 18.17
N PHE A 101 1.04 2.36 16.86
CA PHE A 101 1.45 1.37 15.89
C PHE A 101 2.95 1.49 15.64
N ASP A 102 3.63 0.34 15.54
CA ASP A 102 5.05 0.28 15.20
C ASP A 102 5.27 0.56 13.74
N VAL A 103 4.36 0.06 12.89
CA VAL A 103 4.41 0.18 11.44
C VAL A 103 3.03 0.56 10.90
N ALA A 104 3.00 1.52 10.00
CA ALA A 104 1.88 1.78 9.11
C ALA A 104 2.23 1.30 7.69
N LEU A 105 1.25 0.82 6.95
CA LEU A 105 1.38 0.37 5.56
C LEU A 105 0.36 1.09 4.69
N ALA A 106 0.75 1.41 3.44
CA ALA A 106 -0.14 1.89 2.41
C ALA A 106 0.34 1.32 1.06
N LEU A 107 -0.21 0.14 0.70
CA LEU A 107 0.33 -0.68 -0.37
C LEU A 107 -0.56 -0.62 -1.61
N GLY A 108 -0.11 0.13 -2.65
CA GLY A 108 -0.83 0.29 -3.90
C GLY A 108 -2.10 1.13 -3.77
N ILE A 109 -2.07 2.16 -2.94
CA ILE A 109 -3.23 3.03 -2.71
C ILE A 109 -2.96 4.51 -3.01
N VAL A 110 -1.74 5.02 -2.80
CA VAL A 110 -1.48 6.47 -2.92
C VAL A 110 -1.69 6.95 -4.36
N HIS A 111 -1.42 6.11 -5.36
CA HIS A 111 -1.65 6.42 -6.76
C HIS A 111 -3.14 6.41 -7.18
N HIS A 112 -4.07 6.07 -6.29
CA HIS A 112 -5.51 6.22 -6.48
C HIS A 112 -6.08 7.49 -5.86
N LEU A 113 -5.29 8.22 -5.07
CA LEU A 113 -5.69 9.39 -4.30
C LEU A 113 -5.19 10.68 -4.95
N ASP A 114 -6.03 11.71 -4.97
CA ASP A 114 -5.57 13.05 -5.30
C ASP A 114 -4.60 13.58 -4.23
N ASP A 115 -4.04 14.78 -4.44
CA ASP A 115 -3.02 15.32 -3.53
C ASP A 115 -3.56 15.61 -2.12
N ALA A 116 -4.83 15.99 -2.00
CA ALA A 116 -5.46 16.27 -0.72
C ALA A 116 -5.72 14.96 0.07
N GLU A 117 -6.24 13.95 -0.60
CA GLU A 117 -6.49 12.63 -0.02
C GLU A 117 -5.16 11.90 0.30
N ALA A 118 -4.14 12.02 -0.57
CA ALA A 118 -2.81 11.47 -0.33
C ALA A 118 -2.17 12.10 0.91
N ARG A 119 -2.23 13.44 1.05
CA ARG A 119 -1.77 14.14 2.25
C ARG A 119 -2.53 13.68 3.49
N GLN A 120 -3.83 13.51 3.40
CA GLN A 120 -4.66 13.01 4.51
C GLN A 120 -4.23 11.59 4.90
N LEU A 121 -3.93 10.71 3.95
CA LEU A 121 -3.39 9.37 4.21
C LEU A 121 -2.09 9.46 5.01
N PHE A 122 -1.12 10.28 4.59
CA PHE A 122 0.13 10.47 5.33
C PHE A 122 -0.12 11.00 6.74
N GLN A 123 -1.07 11.94 6.91
CA GLN A 123 -1.43 12.47 8.22
C GLN A 123 -2.08 11.41 9.13
N ILE A 124 -2.94 10.55 8.59
CA ILE A 124 -3.54 9.42 9.32
C ILE A 124 -2.43 8.47 9.77
N ALA A 125 -1.52 8.09 8.87
CA ALA A 125 -0.39 7.23 9.19
C ALA A 125 0.50 7.83 10.27
N TYR A 126 0.88 9.10 10.14
CA TYR A 126 1.68 9.82 11.14
C TYR A 126 1.01 9.81 12.51
N ASN A 127 -0.28 10.10 12.56
CA ASN A 127 -1.04 10.12 13.80
C ASN A 127 -1.20 8.74 14.43
N ALA A 128 -1.24 7.68 13.63
CA ALA A 128 -1.35 6.30 14.09
C ALA A 128 -0.06 5.76 14.70
N LEU A 129 1.08 6.13 14.13
CA LEU A 129 2.39 5.63 14.54
C LEU A 129 2.79 6.14 15.94
N ARG A 130 3.55 5.33 16.67
CA ARG A 130 4.29 5.79 17.85
C ARG A 130 5.53 6.58 17.46
N PRO A 131 6.14 7.38 18.34
CA PRO A 131 7.48 7.93 18.10
C PRO A 131 8.48 6.81 17.76
N GLY A 132 9.26 7.00 16.67
CA GLY A 132 10.15 5.99 16.13
C GLY A 132 9.48 4.89 15.31
N GLY A 133 8.16 4.94 15.11
CA GLY A 133 7.46 4.09 14.17
C GLY A 133 7.64 4.56 12.73
N LYS A 134 7.32 3.71 11.76
CA LYS A 134 7.48 4.05 10.33
C LYS A 134 6.25 3.72 9.49
N LEU A 135 6.03 4.54 8.45
CA LEU A 135 5.14 4.22 7.35
C LEU A 135 5.95 3.64 6.19
N VAL A 136 5.45 2.58 5.58
CA VAL A 136 5.97 2.05 4.31
C VAL A 136 4.86 2.10 3.26
N THR A 137 5.14 2.76 2.11
CA THR A 137 4.26 2.75 0.95
C THR A 137 4.91 2.03 -0.23
N ILE A 138 4.12 1.52 -1.16
CA ILE A 138 4.58 1.05 -2.47
C ILE A 138 3.55 1.40 -3.52
N ASP A 139 3.96 2.16 -4.54
CA ASP A 139 3.09 2.64 -5.61
C ASP A 139 3.80 2.63 -6.96
N GLY A 140 3.05 2.67 -8.06
CA GLY A 140 3.60 2.89 -9.38
C GLY A 140 4.20 4.30 -9.49
N VAL A 141 5.31 4.45 -10.22
CA VAL A 141 6.02 5.73 -10.35
C VAL A 141 6.49 5.99 -11.78
N TRP A 142 6.38 7.24 -12.22
CA TRP A 142 6.99 7.70 -13.47
C TRP A 142 8.47 8.06 -13.24
N THR A 143 9.37 7.49 -14.06
CA THR A 143 10.79 7.82 -14.04
C THR A 143 11.31 7.97 -15.47
N ASP A 144 12.41 8.74 -15.66
CA ASP A 144 13.01 8.95 -16.97
C ASP A 144 13.67 7.68 -17.53
N CYS A 145 14.19 6.83 -16.65
CA CYS A 145 14.92 5.61 -17.02
C CYS A 145 14.01 4.38 -17.20
N GLN A 146 12.68 4.54 -17.28
CA GLN A 146 11.76 3.43 -17.49
C GLN A 146 11.84 2.87 -18.90
N SER A 147 11.77 1.53 -19.02
CA SER A 147 11.53 0.87 -20.31
C SER A 147 10.18 1.27 -20.91
N SER A 148 10.08 1.28 -22.24
CA SER A 148 8.81 1.55 -22.94
C SER A 148 7.69 0.60 -22.51
N ALA A 149 8.03 -0.66 -22.20
CA ALA A 149 7.07 -1.64 -21.70
C ALA A 149 6.56 -1.29 -20.31
N ALA A 150 7.42 -0.84 -19.39
CA ALA A 150 7.03 -0.37 -18.07
C ALA A 150 6.13 0.87 -18.13
N ARG A 151 6.50 1.85 -18.98
CA ARG A 151 5.66 3.03 -19.24
C ARG A 151 4.28 2.64 -19.79
N TRP A 152 4.24 1.70 -20.71
CA TRP A 152 3.00 1.20 -21.32
C TRP A 152 2.08 0.52 -20.28
N LEU A 153 2.65 -0.26 -19.35
CA LEU A 153 1.90 -0.91 -18.27
C LEU A 153 1.38 0.12 -17.26
N LEU A 154 2.24 1.04 -16.80
CA LEU A 154 1.86 2.11 -15.88
C LEU A 154 0.74 3.00 -16.45
N ALA A 155 0.82 3.36 -17.74
CA ALA A 155 -0.21 4.14 -18.40
C ALA A 155 -1.59 3.43 -18.46
N ARG A 156 -1.63 2.13 -18.17
CA ARG A 156 -2.84 1.30 -18.12
C ARG A 156 -3.23 0.87 -16.72
N ASP A 157 -2.46 1.25 -15.73
CA ASP A 157 -2.82 1.05 -14.34
C ASP A 157 -4.16 1.72 -14.03
N ARG A 158 -4.80 1.27 -12.95
CA ARG A 158 -6.08 1.83 -12.49
C ARG A 158 -5.89 3.09 -11.66
N GLY A 159 -4.66 3.38 -11.24
CA GLY A 159 -4.31 4.59 -10.52
C GLY A 159 -4.44 5.81 -11.41
N GLU A 160 -5.27 6.77 -11.01
CA GLU A 160 -5.51 8.01 -11.76
C GLU A 160 -4.46 9.08 -11.42
N HIS A 161 -3.70 8.88 -10.34
CA HIS A 161 -2.73 9.83 -9.78
C HIS A 161 -1.33 9.22 -9.61
N ILE A 162 -0.86 8.49 -10.64
CA ILE A 162 0.54 8.03 -10.65
C ILE A 162 1.43 9.25 -10.82
N ARG A 163 2.37 9.43 -9.91
CA ARG A 163 3.26 10.60 -9.82
C ARG A 163 4.70 10.22 -10.10
N SER A 164 5.54 11.22 -10.28
CA SER A 164 7.00 11.08 -10.22
C SER A 164 7.49 10.94 -8.79
N GLU A 165 8.73 10.48 -8.59
CA GLU A 165 9.34 10.36 -7.26
C GLU A 165 9.33 11.71 -6.50
N PRO A 166 9.76 12.86 -7.09
CA PRO A 166 9.73 14.14 -6.38
C PRO A 166 8.33 14.57 -5.91
N GLU A 167 7.29 14.26 -6.70
CA GLU A 167 5.91 14.60 -6.34
C GLU A 167 5.42 13.76 -5.15
N TYR A 168 5.67 12.43 -5.15
CA TYR A 168 5.34 11.58 -4.00
C TYR A 168 6.10 12.01 -2.73
N VAL A 169 7.42 12.23 -2.85
CA VAL A 169 8.26 12.70 -1.75
C VAL A 169 7.78 14.07 -1.25
N GLY A 170 7.41 14.98 -2.17
CA GLY A 170 6.90 16.31 -1.83
C GLY A 170 5.62 16.27 -0.99
N ILE A 171 4.68 15.36 -1.31
CA ILE A 171 3.46 15.19 -0.51
C ILE A 171 3.78 14.57 0.87
N ALA A 172 4.60 13.51 0.90
CA ALA A 172 4.99 12.84 2.14
C ALA A 172 5.75 13.76 3.09
N SER A 173 6.64 14.61 2.55
CA SER A 173 7.48 15.55 3.31
C SER A 173 6.72 16.71 3.95
N GLN A 174 5.47 16.93 3.55
CA GLN A 174 4.59 17.89 4.26
C GLN A 174 4.17 17.37 5.64
N VAL A 175 4.32 16.06 5.88
CA VAL A 175 3.88 15.40 7.12
C VAL A 175 5.04 14.75 7.87
N PHE A 176 5.94 14.08 7.16
CA PHE A 176 7.10 13.38 7.72
C PHE A 176 8.37 14.14 7.43
N SER A 177 9.20 14.38 8.44
CA SER A 177 10.50 15.05 8.28
C SER A 177 11.60 14.16 7.72
N ASN A 178 11.42 12.83 7.78
CA ASN A 178 12.38 11.85 7.29
C ASN A 178 11.68 10.90 6.31
N VAL A 179 11.87 11.15 5.03
CA VAL A 179 11.29 10.36 3.91
C VAL A 179 12.44 9.80 3.09
N ARG A 180 12.48 8.48 2.92
CA ARG A 180 13.49 7.76 2.13
C ARG A 180 12.82 7.09 0.94
N PRO A 181 13.04 7.57 -0.30
CA PRO A 181 12.54 6.93 -1.50
C PRO A 181 13.47 5.80 -1.96
N SER A 182 12.87 4.76 -2.54
CA SER A 182 13.57 3.67 -3.20
C SER A 182 12.81 3.27 -4.46
N VAL A 183 13.39 3.50 -5.64
CA VAL A 183 12.82 3.07 -6.91
C VAL A 183 13.24 1.63 -7.20
N ARG A 184 12.28 0.78 -7.55
CA ARG A 184 12.48 -0.66 -7.82
C ARG A 184 11.86 -1.03 -9.16
N HIS A 185 12.61 -1.82 -9.96
CA HIS A 185 12.17 -2.32 -11.27
C HIS A 185 12.03 -3.84 -11.31
N ASP A 186 12.33 -4.52 -10.22
CA ASP A 186 12.56 -5.96 -10.10
C ASP A 186 11.54 -6.69 -9.21
N LEU A 187 10.56 -5.98 -8.67
CA LEU A 187 9.62 -6.55 -7.69
C LEU A 187 8.57 -7.46 -8.31
N LEU A 188 8.27 -7.30 -9.60
CA LEU A 188 7.32 -8.14 -10.32
C LEU A 188 8.00 -8.86 -11.50
N ARG A 189 7.36 -9.91 -11.98
CA ARG A 189 7.79 -10.65 -13.19
C ARG A 189 7.49 -9.90 -14.48
N ILE A 190 6.69 -8.84 -14.41
CA ILE A 190 6.40 -7.94 -15.52
C ILE A 190 7.21 -6.66 -15.34
N PRO A 191 7.55 -5.95 -16.45
CA PRO A 191 8.28 -4.70 -16.36
C PRO A 191 7.39 -3.59 -15.76
N TYR A 192 7.47 -3.44 -14.45
CA TYR A 192 6.71 -2.43 -13.72
C TYR A 192 7.66 -1.70 -12.76
N THR A 193 7.55 -0.37 -12.67
CA THR A 193 8.39 0.44 -11.81
C THR A 193 7.61 0.86 -10.57
N HIS A 194 8.18 0.56 -9.42
CA HIS A 194 7.62 0.93 -8.12
C HIS A 194 8.47 1.97 -7.42
N LEU A 195 7.84 2.84 -6.69
CA LEU A 195 8.43 3.65 -5.65
C LEU A 195 8.02 3.10 -4.29
N ILE A 196 8.98 2.87 -3.43
CA ILE A 196 8.76 2.58 -2.02
C ILE A 196 9.18 3.82 -1.24
N LEU A 197 8.33 4.30 -0.34
CA LEU A 197 8.69 5.32 0.62
C LEU A 197 8.74 4.71 2.02
N GLU A 198 9.83 4.96 2.74
CA GLU A 198 9.93 4.75 4.18
C GLU A 198 9.88 6.12 4.86
N CYS A 199 8.85 6.37 5.66
CA CYS A 199 8.63 7.64 6.33
C CYS A 199 8.72 7.41 7.85
N LEU A 200 9.69 8.01 8.53
CA LEU A 200 9.92 7.83 9.97
C LEU A 200 9.22 8.94 10.77
N ARG A 201 8.51 8.54 11.84
CA ARG A 201 7.91 9.47 12.81
C ARG A 201 8.85 9.83 13.93
#